data_b22f3f8ef00c1f38cd298c75e9b732d4
#
_entry.id   b22f3f8ef00c1f38cd298c75e9b732d4
#
_cell.length_a   1.000
_cell.length_b   1.000
_cell.length_c   1.000
_cell.angle_alpha   90.00
_cell.angle_beta   90.00
_cell.angle_gamma   90.00
#
_symmetry.space_group_name_H-M   'P 1'
#
loop_
_entity.id
_entity.type
_entity.pdbx_description
1 polymer ?
#
loop_
_entity_poly.entity_id
_entity_poly.type
_entity_poly.pdbx_seq_one_letter_code
_entity_poly.pdbx_strand_id
1 'polypeptide(L)'
;MEPTAPRRLVILTEGGFGPHHAKTAWGVIRYGRDEIVAILDSTIAGRNANEWLPGHDIPAVATLDEALAIPGRPRPDTLLIGIAPTGGLLPNAWRTILLDAIRAGLELHSGLHTLLGDDPEIAAAAAAAGVRIVDHRRAPDRMECAVGRRHLPGRRVILTVGTDCAIGKMSVALELRRAALAAGDRAVFVPSGQTGMMIDG
;
A
#
# COMPACT_ATOMS: atom_id res chain seq x y z
N MET A 1 -10.53 9.85 -15.46
CA MET A 1 -10.93 9.11 -14.26
C MET A 1 -10.95 10.12 -13.14
N GLU A 2 -12.09 10.33 -12.50
CA GLU A 2 -12.16 11.23 -11.34
C GLU A 2 -11.30 10.65 -10.21
N PRO A 3 -10.57 11.48 -9.47
CA PRO A 3 -9.81 11.01 -8.34
C PRO A 3 -10.79 10.43 -7.30
N THR A 4 -10.65 9.15 -6.99
CA THR A 4 -11.37 8.54 -5.87
C THR A 4 -11.03 9.29 -4.59
N ALA A 5 -12.00 9.44 -3.68
CA ALA A 5 -11.75 10.04 -2.37
C ALA A 5 -10.59 9.31 -1.65
N PRO A 6 -9.76 10.04 -0.88
CA PRO A 6 -8.70 9.41 -0.10
C PRO A 6 -9.28 8.35 0.84
N ARG A 7 -8.64 7.20 0.90
CA ARG A 7 -8.98 6.11 1.82
C ARG A 7 -8.42 6.42 3.21
N ARG A 8 -8.98 5.81 4.23
CA ARG A 8 -8.49 5.87 5.61
C ARG A 8 -7.89 4.52 5.97
N LEU A 9 -6.57 4.47 5.99
CA LEU A 9 -5.82 3.22 6.04
C LEU A 9 -5.40 2.84 7.45
N VAL A 10 -5.59 1.55 7.79
CA VAL A 10 -4.76 0.84 8.76
C VAL A 10 -3.73 0.04 7.97
N ILE A 11 -2.44 0.20 8.30
CA ILE A 11 -1.35 -0.52 7.62
C ILE A 11 -0.85 -1.66 8.50
N LEU A 12 -1.09 -2.91 8.06
CA LEU A 12 -0.60 -4.11 8.73
C LEU A 12 0.88 -4.33 8.42
N THR A 13 1.71 -4.35 9.46
CA THR A 13 3.15 -4.58 9.34
C THR A 13 3.71 -5.63 10.28
N GLU A 14 2.94 -6.16 11.18
CA GLU A 14 3.21 -7.13 12.24
C GLU A 14 4.65 -7.66 12.30
N GLY A 15 5.45 -7.06 13.19
CA GLY A 15 6.87 -7.36 13.37
C GLY A 15 7.80 -6.86 12.28
N GLY A 16 7.31 -6.07 11.31
CA GLY A 16 8.08 -5.67 10.15
C GLY A 16 8.18 -4.18 9.86
N PHE A 17 7.72 -3.28 10.73
CA PHE A 17 7.75 -1.83 10.46
C PHE A 17 9.16 -1.21 10.40
N GLY A 18 10.21 -1.97 10.22
CA GLY A 18 11.57 -1.46 10.07
C GLY A 18 11.92 -1.05 8.63
N PRO A 19 13.04 -0.30 8.44
CA PRO A 19 13.45 0.25 7.14
C PRO A 19 13.72 -0.81 6.07
N HIS A 20 14.03 -2.04 6.46
CA HIS A 20 14.36 -3.11 5.54
C HIS A 20 13.15 -3.91 5.06
N HIS A 21 12.09 -3.98 5.86
CA HIS A 21 10.92 -4.85 5.58
C HIS A 21 9.67 -4.07 5.17
N ALA A 22 9.47 -2.86 5.69
CA ALA A 22 8.26 -2.07 5.50
C ALA A 22 8.29 -1.15 4.27
N LYS A 23 8.98 -1.52 3.20
CA LYS A 23 9.10 -0.71 1.99
C LYS A 23 7.74 -0.23 1.46
N THR A 24 6.72 -1.08 1.48
CA THR A 24 5.38 -0.73 1.03
C THR A 24 4.73 0.26 1.98
N ALA A 25 4.73 -0.01 3.29
CA ALA A 25 4.19 0.90 4.29
C ALA A 25 4.87 2.27 4.22
N TRP A 26 6.20 2.31 4.20
CA TRP A 26 6.96 3.56 4.13
C TRP A 26 6.71 4.33 2.83
N GLY A 27 6.55 3.61 1.71
CA GLY A 27 6.22 4.22 0.43
C GLY A 27 4.85 4.88 0.44
N VAL A 28 3.84 4.17 0.94
CA VAL A 28 2.47 4.69 1.06
C VAL A 28 2.40 5.86 2.03
N ILE A 29 3.07 5.78 3.19
CA ILE A 29 3.12 6.87 4.17
C ILE A 29 3.76 8.14 3.59
N ARG A 30 4.89 8.01 2.86
CA ARG A 30 5.65 9.17 2.34
C ARG A 30 5.06 9.80 1.09
N TYR A 31 4.45 9.01 0.22
CA TYR A 31 4.10 9.42 -1.14
C TYR A 31 2.63 9.21 -1.49
N GLY A 32 1.90 8.44 -0.68
CA GLY A 32 0.48 8.21 -0.89
C GLY A 32 -0.35 9.45 -0.59
N ARG A 33 -1.58 9.45 -1.09
CA ARG A 33 -2.57 10.49 -0.84
C ARG A 33 -3.60 10.13 0.23
N ASP A 34 -3.54 8.88 0.68
CA ASP A 34 -4.50 8.33 1.64
C ASP A 34 -4.16 8.79 3.06
N GLU A 35 -5.17 8.89 3.91
CA GLU A 35 -5.00 9.19 5.32
C GLU A 35 -4.58 7.93 6.08
N ILE A 36 -3.46 7.96 6.76
CA ILE A 36 -2.99 6.83 7.56
C ILE A 36 -3.48 7.00 8.99
N VAL A 37 -4.42 6.15 9.40
CA VAL A 37 -5.01 6.20 10.74
C VAL A 37 -4.09 5.54 11.77
N ALA A 38 -3.54 4.37 11.45
CA ALA A 38 -2.66 3.62 12.35
C ALA A 38 -1.73 2.66 11.61
N ILE A 39 -0.66 2.28 12.30
CA ILE A 39 0.15 1.08 12.00
C ILE A 39 -0.34 -0.04 12.91
N LEU A 40 -0.76 -1.16 12.32
CA LEU A 40 -1.13 -2.37 13.05
C LEU A 40 0.09 -3.28 13.14
N ASP A 41 0.76 -3.25 14.30
CA ASP A 41 1.99 -3.99 14.56
C ASP A 41 2.17 -4.15 16.08
N SER A 42 1.92 -5.35 16.59
CA SER A 42 1.94 -5.63 18.04
C SER A 42 3.33 -5.43 18.66
N THR A 43 4.40 -5.56 17.87
CA THR A 43 5.79 -5.47 18.36
C THR A 43 6.25 -4.06 18.65
N ILE A 44 5.56 -3.06 18.10
CA ILE A 44 5.85 -1.64 18.29
C ILE A 44 4.64 -0.85 18.82
N ALA A 45 3.64 -1.55 19.34
CA ALA A 45 2.44 -0.92 19.90
C ALA A 45 2.78 0.12 20.97
N GLY A 46 2.06 1.24 20.97
CA GLY A 46 2.32 2.38 21.85
C GLY A 46 3.42 3.33 21.34
N ARG A 47 4.11 3.00 20.26
CA ARG A 47 5.07 3.88 19.60
C ARG A 47 4.41 4.69 18.49
N ASN A 48 5.18 5.56 17.84
CA ASN A 48 4.69 6.42 16.77
C ASN A 48 5.61 6.33 15.55
N ALA A 49 5.03 6.27 14.35
CA ALA A 49 5.79 6.20 13.10
C ALA A 49 6.78 7.36 12.92
N ASN A 50 6.52 8.51 13.56
CA ASN A 50 7.40 9.67 13.55
C ASN A 50 8.83 9.37 14.06
N GLU A 51 9.00 8.31 14.84
CA GLU A 51 10.33 7.87 15.31
C GLU A 51 11.23 7.35 14.17
N TRP A 52 10.63 6.83 13.11
CA TRP A 52 11.32 6.32 11.91
C TRP A 52 11.11 7.20 10.68
N LEU A 53 9.97 7.89 10.63
CA LEU A 53 9.52 8.72 9.51
C LEU A 53 9.18 10.11 10.06
N PRO A 54 10.17 10.99 10.28
CA PRO A 54 9.93 12.33 10.81
C PRO A 54 8.86 13.09 10.02
N GLY A 55 7.93 13.74 10.73
CA GLY A 55 6.81 14.47 10.15
C GLY A 55 5.55 13.65 9.94
N HIS A 56 5.56 12.33 10.26
CA HIS A 56 4.40 11.45 10.12
C HIS A 56 3.90 11.01 11.51
N ASP A 57 2.96 11.76 12.08
CA ASP A 57 2.31 11.43 13.36
C ASP A 57 1.27 10.31 13.16
N ILE A 58 1.72 9.05 13.22
CA ILE A 58 0.88 7.87 13.05
C ILE A 58 1.14 6.91 14.21
N PRO A 59 0.14 6.62 15.07
CA PRO A 59 0.28 5.70 16.18
C PRO A 59 0.41 4.26 15.70
N ALA A 60 1.22 3.47 16.40
CA ALA A 60 1.27 2.03 16.27
C ALA A 60 0.41 1.39 17.36
N VAL A 61 -0.41 0.42 16.99
CA VAL A 61 -1.36 -0.28 17.86
C VAL A 61 -1.17 -1.79 17.77
N ALA A 62 -1.55 -2.50 18.84
CA ALA A 62 -1.39 -3.95 18.89
C ALA A 62 -2.52 -4.70 18.20
N THR A 63 -3.71 -4.15 18.19
CA THR A 63 -4.93 -4.85 17.74
C THR A 63 -5.71 -4.02 16.73
N LEU A 64 -6.52 -4.72 15.94
CA LEU A 64 -7.43 -4.04 15.02
C LEU A 64 -8.47 -3.20 15.76
N ASP A 65 -9.00 -3.70 16.90
CA ASP A 65 -9.98 -2.98 17.68
C ASP A 65 -9.43 -1.64 18.18
N GLU A 66 -8.17 -1.61 18.61
CA GLU A 66 -7.48 -0.35 18.95
C GLU A 66 -7.43 0.59 17.74
N ALA A 67 -7.06 0.07 16.55
CA ALA A 67 -7.01 0.87 15.33
C ALA A 67 -8.37 1.46 14.93
N LEU A 68 -9.45 0.72 15.18
CA LEU A 68 -10.83 1.15 14.86
C LEU A 68 -11.36 2.24 15.80
N ALA A 69 -10.77 2.40 16.98
CA ALA A 69 -11.28 3.24 18.07
C ALA A 69 -10.29 4.30 18.57
N ILE A 70 -9.32 4.73 17.76
CA ILE A 70 -8.33 5.74 18.17
C ILE A 70 -9.03 7.09 18.41
N PRO A 71 -8.95 7.64 19.62
CA PRO A 71 -9.56 8.94 19.92
C PRO A 71 -9.02 10.06 19.03
N GLY A 72 -9.92 10.87 18.47
CA GLY A 72 -9.56 12.02 17.63
C GLY A 72 -9.11 11.67 16.20
N ARG A 73 -9.16 10.40 15.80
CA ARG A 73 -8.89 9.97 14.42
C ARG A 73 -10.15 9.40 13.77
N PRO A 74 -10.30 9.55 12.45
CA PRO A 74 -11.44 8.97 11.74
C PRO A 74 -11.37 7.43 11.81
N ARG A 75 -12.53 6.79 11.76
CA ARG A 75 -12.58 5.33 11.65
C ARG A 75 -11.98 4.91 10.29
N PRO A 76 -11.04 3.96 10.24
CA PRO A 76 -10.50 3.45 8.99
C PRO A 76 -11.57 2.72 8.15
N ASP A 77 -11.37 2.69 6.85
CA ASP A 77 -12.21 1.98 5.88
C ASP A 77 -11.44 0.91 5.10
N THR A 78 -10.12 0.90 5.23
CA THR A 78 -9.25 0.02 4.44
C THR A 78 -8.11 -0.53 5.31
N LEU A 79 -7.85 -1.83 5.21
CA LEU A 79 -6.64 -2.46 5.71
C LEU A 79 -5.68 -2.72 4.55
N LEU A 80 -4.48 -2.15 4.63
CA LEU A 80 -3.41 -2.35 3.66
C LEU A 80 -2.33 -3.25 4.25
N ILE A 81 -1.92 -4.30 3.55
CA ILE A 81 -0.74 -5.08 3.91
C ILE A 81 0.52 -4.31 3.50
N GLY A 82 1.22 -3.77 4.50
CA GLY A 82 2.33 -2.82 4.33
C GLY A 82 3.71 -3.44 4.17
N ILE A 83 3.84 -4.75 4.34
CA ILE A 83 5.10 -5.48 4.19
C ILE A 83 4.95 -6.67 3.26
N ALA A 84 6.07 -7.17 2.77
CA ALA A 84 6.14 -8.44 2.05
C ALA A 84 6.88 -9.45 2.93
N PRO A 85 6.19 -10.40 3.56
CA PRO A 85 6.84 -11.49 4.29
C PRO A 85 7.75 -12.32 3.38
N THR A 86 8.67 -13.06 3.96
CA THR A 86 9.57 -13.96 3.22
C THR A 86 8.76 -14.88 2.30
N GLY A 87 9.14 -14.93 1.02
CA GLY A 87 8.40 -15.68 0.01
C GLY A 87 7.12 -14.99 -0.50
N GLY A 88 6.72 -13.85 0.06
CA GLY A 88 5.52 -13.11 -0.36
C GLY A 88 4.20 -13.83 -0.08
N LEU A 89 4.23 -14.86 0.80
CA LEU A 89 3.07 -15.64 1.17
C LEU A 89 2.31 -15.00 2.35
N LEU A 90 1.03 -15.31 2.45
CA LEU A 90 0.21 -14.90 3.59
C LEU A 90 0.59 -15.71 4.84
N PRO A 91 1.10 -15.07 5.93
CA PRO A 91 1.32 -15.77 7.18
C PRO A 91 -0.01 -16.22 7.81
N ASN A 92 -0.04 -17.46 8.34
CA ASN A 92 -1.25 -17.97 8.98
C ASN A 92 -1.74 -17.10 10.17
N ALA A 93 -0.80 -16.50 10.90
CA ALA A 93 -1.13 -15.60 12.02
C ALA A 93 -1.93 -14.36 11.59
N TRP A 94 -1.81 -13.92 10.34
CA TRP A 94 -2.53 -12.75 9.83
C TRP A 94 -3.95 -13.07 9.36
N ARG A 95 -4.26 -14.35 9.16
CA ARG A 95 -5.59 -14.77 8.68
C ARG A 95 -6.71 -14.23 9.55
N THR A 96 -6.58 -14.38 10.86
CA THR A 96 -7.56 -13.87 11.82
C THR A 96 -7.71 -12.34 11.69
N ILE A 97 -6.61 -11.61 11.61
CA ILE A 97 -6.63 -10.14 11.44
C ILE A 97 -7.38 -9.74 10.17
N LEU A 98 -7.15 -10.43 9.05
CA LEU A 98 -7.84 -10.13 7.79
C LEU A 98 -9.34 -10.44 7.86
N LEU A 99 -9.72 -11.55 8.48
CA LEU A 99 -11.13 -11.91 8.68
C LEU A 99 -11.83 -10.93 9.61
N ASP A 100 -11.16 -10.46 10.67
CA ASP A 100 -11.70 -9.44 11.57
C ASP A 100 -11.84 -8.08 10.86
N ALA A 101 -10.88 -7.71 10.01
CA ALA A 101 -10.97 -6.52 9.18
C ALA A 101 -12.19 -6.57 8.24
N ILE A 102 -12.42 -7.72 7.60
CA ILE A 102 -13.60 -7.94 6.75
C ILE A 102 -14.90 -7.81 7.57
N ARG A 103 -14.97 -8.44 8.75
CA ARG A 103 -16.14 -8.33 9.66
C ARG A 103 -16.39 -6.90 10.11
N ALA A 104 -15.32 -6.12 10.28
CA ALA A 104 -15.39 -4.70 10.61
C ALA A 104 -15.76 -3.81 9.41
N GLY A 105 -15.89 -4.39 8.20
CA GLY A 105 -16.25 -3.69 6.95
C GLY A 105 -15.10 -2.95 6.27
N LEU A 106 -13.84 -3.33 6.55
CA LEU A 106 -12.68 -2.73 5.89
C LEU A 106 -12.38 -3.41 4.56
N GLU A 107 -12.13 -2.64 3.51
CA GLU A 107 -11.54 -3.16 2.28
C GLU A 107 -10.14 -3.72 2.55
N LEU A 108 -9.75 -4.78 1.83
CA LEU A 108 -8.41 -5.34 1.93
C LEU A 108 -7.58 -4.99 0.70
N HIS A 109 -6.40 -4.41 0.93
CA HIS A 109 -5.42 -4.14 -0.12
C HIS A 109 -4.16 -4.97 0.11
N SER A 110 -3.81 -5.82 -0.86
CA SER A 110 -2.69 -6.76 -0.77
C SER A 110 -1.72 -6.61 -1.94
N GLY A 111 -0.42 -6.66 -1.64
CA GLY A 111 0.66 -6.81 -2.60
C GLY A 111 1.40 -8.14 -2.46
N LEU A 112 0.81 -9.12 -1.79
CA LEU A 112 1.38 -10.45 -1.61
C LEU A 112 1.40 -11.25 -2.92
N HIS A 113 2.20 -12.30 -2.99
CA HIS A 113 2.12 -13.29 -4.06
C HIS A 113 0.89 -14.19 -3.89
N THR A 114 0.50 -14.47 -2.64
CA THR A 114 -0.81 -15.06 -2.34
C THR A 114 -1.89 -14.04 -2.67
N LEU A 115 -2.73 -14.34 -3.63
CA LEU A 115 -3.90 -13.50 -3.94
C LEU A 115 -4.99 -13.81 -2.90
N LEU A 116 -5.38 -12.80 -2.14
CA LEU A 116 -6.40 -12.95 -1.09
C LEU A 116 -7.76 -13.31 -1.67
N GLY A 117 -8.07 -12.79 -2.85
CA GLY A 117 -9.31 -13.09 -3.56
C GLY A 117 -9.42 -14.53 -4.07
N ASP A 118 -8.33 -15.29 -4.10
CA ASP A 118 -8.31 -16.71 -4.48
C ASP A 118 -8.34 -17.64 -3.25
N ASP A 119 -8.20 -17.09 -2.04
CA ASP A 119 -8.36 -17.85 -0.80
C ASP A 119 -9.86 -18.07 -0.52
N PRO A 120 -10.35 -19.33 -0.46
CA PRO A 120 -11.78 -19.59 -0.36
C PRO A 120 -12.45 -19.02 0.88
N GLU A 121 -11.75 -19.02 2.04
CA GLU A 121 -12.30 -18.52 3.30
C GLU A 121 -12.37 -16.99 3.28
N ILE A 122 -11.29 -16.33 2.88
CA ILE A 122 -11.20 -14.86 2.83
C ILE A 122 -12.18 -14.32 1.77
N ALA A 123 -12.22 -14.93 0.59
CA ALA A 123 -13.14 -14.54 -0.48
C ALA A 123 -14.61 -14.69 -0.08
N ALA A 124 -14.97 -15.81 0.56
CA ALA A 124 -16.34 -16.05 1.03
C ALA A 124 -16.73 -15.04 2.13
N ALA A 125 -15.85 -14.77 3.09
CA ALA A 125 -16.08 -13.77 4.14
C ALA A 125 -16.26 -12.37 3.54
N ALA A 126 -15.42 -11.95 2.60
CA ALA A 126 -15.51 -10.67 1.94
C ALA A 126 -16.81 -10.52 1.15
N ALA A 127 -17.20 -11.55 0.39
CA ALA A 127 -18.47 -11.58 -0.35
C ALA A 127 -19.68 -11.46 0.59
N ALA A 128 -19.67 -12.18 1.71
CA ALA A 128 -20.76 -12.14 2.69
C ALA A 128 -20.88 -10.77 3.38
N ALA A 129 -19.76 -10.08 3.59
CA ALA A 129 -19.71 -8.75 4.21
C ALA A 129 -19.87 -7.60 3.19
N GLY A 130 -19.91 -7.87 1.88
CA GLY A 130 -19.92 -6.84 0.84
C GLY A 130 -18.62 -6.02 0.80
N VAL A 131 -17.50 -6.61 1.22
CA VAL A 131 -16.18 -5.96 1.30
C VAL A 131 -15.37 -6.29 0.06
N ARG A 132 -14.66 -5.31 -0.48
CA ARG A 132 -13.79 -5.48 -1.64
C ARG A 132 -12.40 -5.95 -1.23
N ILE A 133 -11.84 -6.89 -2.02
CA ILE A 133 -10.44 -7.30 -1.96
C ILE A 133 -9.73 -6.77 -3.20
N VAL A 134 -8.62 -6.07 -3.02
CA VAL A 134 -7.78 -5.54 -4.09
C VAL A 134 -6.41 -6.19 -4.02
N ASP A 135 -6.20 -7.19 -4.86
CA ASP A 135 -4.90 -7.85 -5.04
C ASP A 135 -4.10 -7.10 -6.13
N HIS A 136 -3.19 -6.21 -5.71
CA HIS A 136 -2.40 -5.38 -6.63
C HIS A 136 -1.42 -6.17 -7.51
N ARG A 137 -1.25 -7.47 -7.27
CA ARG A 137 -0.47 -8.37 -8.14
C ARG A 137 -1.33 -9.17 -9.12
N ARG A 138 -2.65 -9.05 -9.03
CA ARG A 138 -3.51 -9.73 -10.01
C ARG A 138 -3.28 -9.13 -11.38
N ALA A 139 -2.78 -9.96 -12.30
CA ALA A 139 -2.60 -9.54 -13.67
C ALA A 139 -3.97 -9.32 -14.33
N PRO A 140 -4.12 -8.32 -15.21
CA PRO A 140 -5.30 -8.20 -16.03
C PRO A 140 -5.42 -9.40 -17.00
N ASP A 141 -6.62 -9.77 -17.38
CA ASP A 141 -6.89 -10.92 -18.27
C ASP A 141 -6.19 -10.81 -19.63
N ARG A 142 -5.92 -9.58 -20.05
CA ARG A 142 -5.14 -9.28 -21.26
C ARG A 142 -4.00 -8.34 -20.93
N MET A 143 -2.79 -8.84 -21.11
CA MET A 143 -1.58 -8.02 -21.09
C MET A 143 -1.03 -7.95 -22.52
N GLU A 144 -0.99 -6.73 -23.09
CA GLU A 144 -0.28 -6.52 -24.35
C GLU A 144 1.23 -6.49 -24.09
N CYS A 145 1.98 -7.28 -24.84
CA CYS A 145 3.44 -7.15 -24.86
C CYS A 145 3.82 -5.81 -25.48
N ALA A 146 4.98 -5.27 -25.06
CA ALA A 146 5.52 -4.06 -25.64
C ALA A 146 5.75 -4.25 -27.16
N VAL A 147 5.14 -3.37 -27.95
CA VAL A 147 5.20 -3.41 -29.43
C VAL A 147 6.08 -2.29 -30.01
N GLY A 148 6.93 -1.69 -29.20
CA GLY A 148 7.85 -0.65 -29.62
C GLY A 148 7.17 0.65 -30.08
N ARG A 149 5.97 0.94 -29.61
CA ARG A 149 5.28 2.20 -29.93
C ARG A 149 6.10 3.38 -29.48
N ARG A 150 6.29 4.35 -30.38
CA ARG A 150 6.96 5.62 -30.04
C ARG A 150 6.06 6.43 -29.12
N HIS A 151 6.69 7.16 -28.19
CA HIS A 151 5.99 8.15 -27.39
C HIS A 151 5.41 9.27 -28.26
N LEU A 152 4.32 9.86 -27.79
CA LEU A 152 3.72 11.02 -28.47
C LEU A 152 4.74 12.17 -28.53
N PRO A 153 4.77 12.95 -29.62
CA PRO A 153 5.63 14.13 -29.75
C PRO A 153 5.48 15.07 -28.53
N GLY A 154 6.59 15.63 -28.08
CA GLY A 154 6.61 16.53 -26.91
C GLY A 154 6.48 15.83 -25.56
N ARG A 155 6.44 14.50 -25.51
CA ARG A 155 6.47 13.75 -24.25
C ARG A 155 7.89 13.25 -23.94
N ARG A 156 8.27 13.34 -22.67
CA ARG A 156 9.49 12.73 -22.14
C ARG A 156 9.13 11.57 -21.25
N VAL A 157 9.90 10.50 -21.35
CA VAL A 157 9.81 9.35 -20.43
C VAL A 157 11.14 9.23 -19.71
N ILE A 158 11.10 9.23 -18.38
CA ILE A 158 12.26 9.03 -17.52
C ILE A 158 12.07 7.67 -16.85
N LEU A 159 12.97 6.74 -17.12
CA LEU A 159 13.01 5.44 -16.48
C LEU A 159 14.12 5.41 -15.45
N THR A 160 13.76 5.21 -14.19
CA THR A 160 14.74 4.97 -13.12
C THR A 160 15.20 3.52 -13.15
N VAL A 161 16.49 3.31 -13.34
CA VAL A 161 17.12 1.99 -13.43
C VAL A 161 18.12 1.80 -12.29
N GLY A 162 18.49 0.55 -12.02
CA GLY A 162 19.47 0.23 -11.00
C GLY A 162 19.78 -1.27 -11.00
N THR A 163 20.89 -1.62 -10.37
CA THR A 163 21.49 -2.95 -10.40
C THR A 163 20.83 -3.96 -9.46
N ASP A 164 19.95 -3.49 -8.53
CA ASP A 164 19.34 -4.37 -7.54
C ASP A 164 17.91 -3.93 -7.16
N CYS A 165 17.22 -4.76 -6.37
CA CYS A 165 15.96 -4.45 -5.73
C CYS A 165 16.15 -3.46 -4.58
N ALA A 166 15.08 -2.75 -4.22
CA ALA A 166 15.01 -1.89 -3.02
C ALA A 166 16.08 -0.78 -2.89
N ILE A 167 16.80 -0.43 -3.95
CA ILE A 167 17.84 0.63 -3.96
C ILE A 167 17.30 2.05 -4.20
N GLY A 168 15.97 2.25 -4.13
CA GLY A 168 15.36 3.57 -4.20
C GLY A 168 14.84 4.00 -5.58
N LYS A 169 14.83 3.14 -6.61
CA LYS A 169 14.33 3.49 -7.96
C LYS A 169 12.95 4.14 -7.96
N MET A 170 12.00 3.55 -7.23
CA MET A 170 10.65 4.10 -7.09
C MET A 170 10.65 5.46 -6.38
N SER A 171 11.40 5.59 -5.30
CA SER A 171 11.50 6.85 -4.55
C SER A 171 12.07 7.97 -5.42
N VAL A 172 13.12 7.69 -6.20
CA VAL A 172 13.69 8.67 -7.16
C VAL A 172 12.64 9.10 -8.20
N ALA A 173 11.87 8.16 -8.75
CA ALA A 173 10.82 8.49 -9.73
C ALA A 173 9.72 9.37 -9.12
N LEU A 174 9.31 9.10 -7.87
CA LEU A 174 8.31 9.89 -7.15
C LEU A 174 8.84 11.28 -6.78
N GLU A 175 10.11 11.40 -6.36
CA GLU A 175 10.75 12.69 -6.09
C GLU A 175 10.91 13.52 -7.38
N LEU A 176 11.28 12.91 -8.50
CA LEU A 176 11.34 13.60 -9.80
C LEU A 176 9.96 14.11 -10.21
N ARG A 177 8.90 13.29 -10.04
CA ARG A 177 7.53 13.75 -10.28
C ARG A 177 7.19 14.94 -9.39
N ARG A 178 7.47 14.86 -8.08
CA ARG A 178 7.19 15.95 -7.14
C ARG A 178 7.90 17.25 -7.53
N ALA A 179 9.17 17.15 -7.88
CA ALA A 179 9.95 18.30 -8.34
C ALA A 179 9.40 18.91 -9.65
N ALA A 180 9.02 18.07 -10.61
CA ALA A 180 8.43 18.52 -11.87
C ALA A 180 7.09 19.26 -11.65
N LEU A 181 6.22 18.69 -10.81
CA LEU A 181 4.95 19.34 -10.46
C LEU A 181 5.17 20.68 -9.76
N ALA A 182 6.14 20.76 -8.84
CA ALA A 182 6.51 22.00 -8.15
C ALA A 182 7.08 23.06 -9.13
N ALA A 183 7.72 22.64 -10.20
CA ALA A 183 8.20 23.51 -11.28
C ALA A 183 7.08 23.93 -12.28
N GLY A 184 5.85 23.49 -12.09
CA GLY A 184 4.73 23.77 -12.98
C GLY A 184 4.60 22.83 -14.19
N ASP A 185 5.42 21.79 -14.27
CA ASP A 185 5.34 20.78 -15.32
C ASP A 185 4.18 19.81 -15.07
N ARG A 186 3.64 19.23 -16.14
CA ARG A 186 2.68 18.12 -16.06
C ARG A 186 3.44 16.81 -16.03
N ALA A 187 3.48 16.16 -14.90
CA ALA A 187 4.18 14.89 -14.70
C ALA A 187 3.25 13.82 -14.12
N VAL A 188 3.37 12.61 -14.61
CA VAL A 188 2.68 11.42 -14.07
C VAL A 188 3.71 10.39 -13.65
N PHE A 189 3.41 9.65 -12.61
CA PHE A 189 4.17 8.48 -12.21
C PHE A 189 3.46 7.25 -12.78
N VAL A 190 4.22 6.36 -13.41
CA VAL A 190 3.71 5.10 -13.94
C VAL A 190 4.32 3.97 -13.11
N PRO A 191 3.56 3.35 -12.22
CA PRO A 191 4.07 2.27 -11.39
C PRO A 191 4.35 1.01 -12.21
N SER A 192 5.48 0.37 -11.94
CA SER A 192 5.84 -0.93 -12.51
C SER A 192 5.74 -2.09 -11.50
N GLY A 193 5.24 -1.83 -10.30
CA GLY A 193 5.11 -2.80 -9.23
C GLY A 193 4.04 -2.41 -8.20
N GLN A 194 3.62 -3.38 -7.40
CA GLN A 194 2.49 -3.26 -6.48
C GLN A 194 2.57 -2.07 -5.51
N THR A 195 3.75 -1.78 -4.96
CA THR A 195 3.91 -0.63 -4.04
C THR A 195 3.58 0.69 -4.74
N GLY A 196 4.05 0.86 -5.98
CA GLY A 196 3.73 2.05 -6.76
C GLY A 196 2.23 2.16 -7.09
N MET A 197 1.58 1.03 -7.37
CA MET A 197 0.12 1.00 -7.58
C MET A 197 -0.67 1.35 -6.31
N MET A 198 -0.18 0.98 -5.14
CA MET A 198 -0.80 1.37 -3.87
C MET A 198 -0.65 2.86 -3.57
N ILE A 199 0.42 3.50 -4.08
CA ILE A 199 0.70 4.94 -3.88
C ILE A 199 -0.12 5.81 -4.84
N ASP A 200 -0.20 5.44 -6.11
CA ASP A 200 -0.70 6.33 -7.18
C ASP A 200 -1.40 5.53 -8.31
N GLY A 201 -2.01 4.41 -7.98
CA GLY A 201 -2.75 3.54 -8.91
C GLY A 201 -4.26 3.79 -8.93
#